data_26f8342c3e8dfb5154c4bd49ee04e42b
#
_entry.id   26f8342c3e8dfb5154c4bd49ee04e42b
#
_cell.length_a   1.000
_cell.length_b   1.000
_cell.length_c   1.000
_cell.angle_alpha   90.00
_cell.angle_beta   90.00
_cell.angle_gamma   90.00
#
_symmetry.space_group_name_H-M   'P 1'
#
loop_
_entity.id
_entity.type
_entity.pdbx_description
1 polymer ?
#
loop_
_entity_poly.entity_id
_entity_poly.type
_entity_poly.pdbx_seq_one_letter_code
_entity_poly.pdbx_strand_id
1 'polypeptide(L)' 'MAKNLAMKAARAKRDMSQKELAEAVGISRQTVNAIERGEYNPTIKLCQVICRCLGTTLDELFWEDDCDETK' A
#
# COMPACT_ATOMS: atom_id res chain seq x y z
N MET A 1 -4.65 13.05 -4.52
CA MET A 1 -3.80 12.10 -3.83
C MET A 1 -2.91 11.36 -4.80
N ALA A 2 -1.67 11.15 -4.43
CA ALA A 2 -0.71 10.50 -5.32
C ALA A 2 -0.92 8.99 -5.35
N LYS A 3 -0.56 8.38 -6.48
CA LYS A 3 -0.59 6.94 -6.58
C LYS A 3 0.44 6.33 -5.64
N ASN A 4 0.14 5.16 -5.12
CA ASN A 4 1.06 4.48 -4.24
C ASN A 4 1.91 3.50 -5.04
N LEU A 5 2.90 4.03 -5.71
CA LEU A 5 3.78 3.23 -6.53
C LEU A 5 4.69 2.34 -5.69
N ALA A 6 5.00 2.78 -4.47
CA ALA A 6 5.83 1.98 -3.58
C ALA A 6 5.13 0.68 -3.20
N MET A 7 3.83 0.74 -2.97
CA MET A 7 3.06 -0.46 -2.65
C MET A 7 3.03 -1.41 -3.83
N LYS A 8 2.85 -0.87 -5.03
CA LYS A 8 2.85 -1.68 -6.23
C LYS A 8 4.22 -2.34 -6.44
N ALA A 9 5.28 -1.59 -6.22
CA ALA A 9 6.64 -2.12 -6.38
C ALA A 9 6.94 -3.20 -5.34
N ALA A 10 6.50 -2.99 -4.09
CA ALA A 10 6.74 -3.97 -3.03
C ALA A 10 5.99 -5.26 -3.33
N ARG A 11 4.78 -5.14 -3.86
CA ARG A 11 3.99 -6.30 -4.24
C ARG A 11 4.67 -7.06 -5.38
N ALA A 12 5.17 -6.33 -6.37
CA ALA A 12 5.84 -6.94 -7.50
C ALA A 12 7.12 -7.65 -7.08
N LYS A 13 7.84 -7.09 -6.10
CA LYS A 13 9.03 -7.73 -5.58
C LYS A 13 8.74 -9.09 -4.98
N ARG A 14 7.56 -9.27 -4.41
CA ARG A 14 7.18 -10.54 -3.83
C ARG A 14 6.39 -11.40 -4.81
N ASP A 15 6.33 -10.97 -6.06
CA ASP A 15 5.66 -11.70 -7.12
C ASP A 15 4.20 -11.97 -6.73
N MET A 16 3.56 -10.97 -6.19
CA MET A 16 2.22 -11.09 -5.63
C MET A 16 1.25 -10.24 -6.43
N SER A 17 0.12 -10.82 -6.82
CA SER A 17 -0.91 -10.08 -7.55
C SER A 17 -1.76 -9.27 -6.57
N GLN A 18 -2.55 -8.34 -7.11
CA GLN A 18 -3.48 -7.58 -6.28
C GLN A 18 -4.45 -8.50 -5.56
N LYS A 19 -4.89 -9.53 -6.26
CA LYS A 19 -5.82 -10.49 -5.69
C LYS A 19 -5.17 -11.25 -4.51
N GLU A 20 -3.93 -11.66 -4.70
CA GLU A 20 -3.22 -12.38 -3.65
C GLU A 20 -3.01 -11.51 -2.42
N LEU A 21 -2.64 -10.26 -2.63
CA LEU A 21 -2.48 -9.34 -1.51
C LEU A 21 -3.81 -9.12 -0.80
N ALA A 22 -4.87 -8.92 -1.58
CA ALA A 22 -6.20 -8.69 -1.00
C ALA A 22 -6.62 -9.87 -0.11
N GLU A 23 -6.38 -11.07 -0.58
CA GLU A 23 -6.73 -12.26 0.19
C GLU A 23 -5.88 -12.38 1.46
N ALA A 24 -4.60 -12.05 1.36
CA ALA A 24 -3.71 -12.13 2.51
C ALA A 24 -4.07 -11.11 3.57
N VAL A 25 -4.53 -9.96 3.16
CA VAL A 25 -4.86 -8.86 4.08
C VAL A 25 -6.31 -8.94 4.56
N GLY A 26 -7.17 -9.58 3.78
CA GLY A 26 -8.57 -9.70 4.16
C GLY A 26 -9.45 -8.59 3.63
N ILE A 27 -9.10 -8.03 2.48
CA ILE A 27 -9.89 -6.99 1.84
C ILE A 27 -10.16 -7.40 0.40
N SER A 28 -10.94 -6.60 -0.32
CA SER A 28 -11.23 -6.92 -1.70
C SER A 28 -10.10 -6.47 -2.62
N ARG A 29 -10.00 -7.10 -3.77
CA ARG A 29 -9.03 -6.71 -4.77
C ARG A 29 -9.27 -5.28 -5.23
N GLN A 30 -10.54 -4.90 -5.31
CA GLN A 30 -10.88 -3.53 -5.69
C GLN A 30 -10.30 -2.52 -4.70
N THR A 31 -10.32 -2.85 -3.42
CA THR A 31 -9.74 -1.98 -2.41
C THR A 31 -8.23 -1.84 -2.58
N VAL A 32 -7.55 -2.95 -2.85
CA VAL A 32 -6.11 -2.90 -3.11
C VAL A 32 -5.83 -2.00 -4.31
N ASN A 33 -6.58 -2.18 -5.38
CA ASN A 33 -6.40 -1.37 -6.57
C ASN A 33 -6.63 0.12 -6.27
N ALA A 34 -7.68 0.42 -5.50
CA ALA A 34 -7.99 1.81 -5.16
C ALA A 34 -6.88 2.44 -4.31
N ILE A 35 -6.30 1.68 -3.40
CA ILE A 35 -5.20 2.17 -2.59
C ILE A 35 -4.00 2.49 -3.48
N GLU A 36 -3.69 1.60 -4.41
CA GLU A 36 -2.54 1.80 -5.29
C GLU A 36 -2.74 2.98 -6.24
N ARG A 37 -3.99 3.26 -6.59
CA ARG A 37 -4.29 4.38 -7.45
C ARG A 37 -4.42 5.71 -6.70
N GLY A 38 -4.36 5.66 -5.38
CA GLY A 38 -4.49 6.86 -4.57
C GLY A 38 -5.93 7.33 -4.42
N GLU A 39 -6.89 6.45 -4.66
CA GLU A 39 -8.30 6.80 -4.57
C GLU A 39 -8.93 6.40 -3.24
N TYR A 40 -8.18 5.71 -2.40
CA TYR A 40 -8.71 5.23 -1.13
C TYR A 40 -7.64 5.39 -0.06
N ASN A 41 -8.02 5.98 1.08
CA ASN A 41 -7.11 6.17 2.20
C ASN A 41 -7.33 5.07 3.21
N PRO A 42 -6.42 4.09 3.30
CA PRO A 42 -6.59 3.02 4.27
C PRO A 42 -6.38 3.53 5.70
N THR A 43 -6.98 2.85 6.66
CA THR A 43 -6.75 3.17 8.05
C THR A 43 -5.32 2.80 8.42
N ILE A 44 -4.84 3.36 9.53
CA ILE A 44 -3.48 3.03 10.01
C ILE A 44 -3.37 1.52 10.25
N LYS A 45 -4.39 0.94 10.83
CA LYS A 45 -4.36 -0.50 11.09
C LYS A 45 -4.23 -1.31 9.80
N LEU A 46 -4.97 -0.92 8.77
CA LEU A 46 -4.90 -1.60 7.48
C LEU A 46 -3.52 -1.40 6.86
N CYS A 47 -2.98 -0.19 6.96
CA CYS A 47 -1.64 0.07 6.47
C CYS A 47 -0.62 -0.82 7.15
N GLN A 48 -0.74 -1.03 8.45
CA GLN A 48 0.18 -1.89 9.18
C GLN A 48 0.10 -3.32 8.71
N VAL A 49 -1.12 -3.81 8.46
CA VAL A 49 -1.31 -5.18 7.99
C VAL A 49 -0.70 -5.36 6.60
N ILE A 50 -0.92 -4.39 5.72
CA ILE A 50 -0.36 -4.43 4.38
C ILE A 50 1.16 -4.44 4.43
N CYS A 51 1.74 -3.55 5.25
CA CYS A 51 3.20 -3.47 5.36
C CYS A 51 3.78 -4.77 5.89
N ARG A 52 3.13 -5.37 6.86
CA ARG A 52 3.59 -6.63 7.42
C ARG A 52 3.54 -7.74 6.37
N CYS A 53 2.47 -7.76 5.59
CA CYS A 53 2.30 -8.75 4.53
C CYS A 53 3.39 -8.62 3.47
N LEU A 54 3.75 -7.37 3.14
CA LEU A 54 4.74 -7.11 2.11
C LEU A 54 6.17 -7.03 2.63
N GLY A 55 6.35 -7.18 3.95
CA GLY A 55 7.69 -7.16 4.53
C GLY A 55 8.37 -5.81 4.45
N THR A 56 7.60 -4.75 4.60
CA THR A 56 8.13 -3.40 4.49
C THR A 56 7.57 -2.56 5.64
N THR A 57 7.90 -1.29 5.67
CA THR A 57 7.49 -0.39 6.75
C THR A 57 6.47 0.61 6.26
N LEU A 58 5.79 1.25 7.20
CA LEU A 58 4.85 2.32 6.87
C LEU A 58 5.53 3.46 6.13
N ASP A 59 6.75 3.78 6.54
CA ASP A 59 7.51 4.84 5.89
C ASP A 59 7.72 4.56 4.43
N GLU A 60 7.98 3.30 4.10
CA GLU A 60 8.28 2.94 2.73
C GLU A 60 7.04 2.93 1.84
N LEU A 61 5.90 2.57 2.41
CA LEU A 61 4.70 2.42 1.60
C LEU A 61 3.77 3.62 1.66
N PHE A 62 3.61 4.21 2.83
CA PHE A 62 2.54 5.18 3.02
C PHE A 62 3.01 6.55 3.46
N TRP A 63 4.26 6.70 3.84
CA TRP A 63 4.75 7.99 4.29
C TRP A 63 5.25 8.77 3.09
N GLU A 64 4.65 9.91 2.86
CA GLU A 64 5.05 10.74 1.73
C GLU A 64 6.21 11.60 2.10
N ASP A 65 7.04 11.82 1.17
CA ASP A 65 8.19 12.64 1.41
C ASP A 65 7.91 14.06 1.24
N ASP A 66 6.96 14.34 0.90
CA ASP A 66 6.73 15.65 0.67
C ASP A 66 6.31 16.40 1.78
N CYS A 67 6.76 16.02 1.81
CA CYS A 67 6.55 16.59 2.39
C CYS A 67 7.10 17.41 2.62
N ASP A 68 7.44 17.33 2.11
CA ASP A 68 7.92 17.88 2.22
C ASP A 68 7.93 18.81 2.37
N GLU A 69 7.81 18.94 2.35
CA GLU A 69 7.77 19.66 2.48
C GLU A 69 7.76 20.28 3.16
N THR A 70 7.80 20.34 3.26
CA THR A 70 7.79 20.82 3.78
C THR A 70 8.01 21.29 4.40
N LYS A 71 8.25 21.32 4.36
CA LYS A 71 8.54 21.51 4.78
C LYS A 71 8.66 21.87 5.09
#